data_d89781b528b347b523512153d35d4e8f
#
_entry.id   d89781b528b347b523512153d35d4e8f
#
_cell.length_a   1.000
_cell.length_b   1.000
_cell.length_c   1.000
_cell.angle_alpha   90.00
_cell.angle_beta   90.00
_cell.angle_gamma   90.00
#
_symmetry.space_group_name_H-M   'P 1'
#
loop_
_entity.id
_entity.type
_entity.pdbx_description
1 polymer ?
#
loop_
_entity_poly.entity_id
_entity_poly.type
_entity_poly.pdbx_seq_one_letter_code
_entity_poly.pdbx_strand_id
1 'polypeptide(L)'
;MPDLRPLFSPASVAIVGAAGDEHSLRGRLTRQLLGHRFAGTVYPITRSASEVMGLKTYASVADLPETPELAIVLVPAAHVVSTIDQCGQRGIRAAIVISSGFGEEKTEEAAGRDAELRAICERWSMVVSGPNSEGLVNPLGQFVATFSPVFHDFNQALLPEGSAAKPIAVSCQSGALTFSFLSRGRDRGLQFTYQVSSGNQTVLEAHDYMDWIIDAGGADIFMAYLEGIRRPDRFRQVADKAAKAGKPLILAKVGRSDAGVRAASSHTGSLARSGAVDDAIFRHHGIVRGEDLDHMVDVATAFAYCKLPKGNRVAIITGSGGSAVWMADILSAHGLELPVLEDDIRAKIMAMLPPYASALNPIDATAQAIGEVGYAPIVELVRQSKRIDTIILIASLANESTAKKRAEELAGVAARTEQPILLSTYTTATPGAMGAFAAVGVPCYTAMPSCARAIRALVDYGRFQERIARRAAAAETPAAAREAVAAGLNAAGAALTEHAAKAVLAHYGIKRPPEELAAGEDAAVAAARRISGPVA
;
A
#
# COMPACT_ATOMS: atom_id res chain seq x y z
N MET A 1 -20.05 -1.45 -8.43
CA MET A 1 -19.36 -0.37 -7.75
C MET A 1 -19.74 0.95 -8.40
N PRO A 2 -19.89 2.06 -7.66
CA PRO A 2 -20.11 3.37 -8.28
C PRO A 2 -18.89 3.78 -9.14
N ASP A 3 -19.14 4.55 -10.19
CA ASP A 3 -18.07 5.15 -10.99
C ASP A 3 -17.40 6.28 -10.20
N LEU A 4 -16.10 6.13 -9.89
CA LEU A 4 -15.30 7.15 -9.22
C LEU A 4 -14.47 8.00 -10.19
N ARG A 5 -14.58 7.79 -11.51
CA ARG A 5 -13.86 8.58 -12.52
C ARG A 5 -14.02 10.09 -12.32
N PRO A 6 -15.23 10.63 -12.01
CA PRO A 6 -15.37 12.08 -11.82
C PRO A 6 -14.60 12.62 -10.61
N LEU A 7 -14.26 11.79 -9.61
CA LEU A 7 -13.39 12.22 -8.50
C LEU A 7 -11.92 12.37 -8.93
N PHE A 8 -11.46 11.58 -9.90
CA PHE A 8 -10.05 11.51 -10.28
C PHE A 8 -9.71 12.25 -11.58
N SER A 9 -10.64 12.31 -12.52
CA SER A 9 -10.41 12.89 -13.85
C SER A 9 -11.68 13.60 -14.36
N PRO A 10 -12.18 14.61 -13.62
CA PRO A 10 -13.36 15.35 -14.05
C PRO A 10 -13.04 16.23 -15.26
N ALA A 11 -13.98 16.38 -16.20
CA ALA A 11 -13.89 17.35 -17.28
C ALA A 11 -14.26 18.77 -16.82
N SER A 12 -15.05 18.89 -15.74
CA SER A 12 -15.46 20.18 -15.19
C SER A 12 -15.66 20.09 -13.67
N VAL A 13 -15.34 21.19 -12.97
CA VAL A 13 -15.35 21.27 -11.50
C VAL A 13 -16.06 22.54 -11.03
N ALA A 14 -17.03 22.40 -10.13
CA ALA A 14 -17.58 23.53 -9.36
C ALA A 14 -16.84 23.64 -8.02
N ILE A 15 -16.29 24.81 -7.68
CA ILE A 15 -15.67 25.08 -6.37
C ILE A 15 -16.63 25.92 -5.54
N VAL A 16 -17.39 25.26 -4.64
CA VAL A 16 -18.39 25.93 -3.80
C VAL A 16 -17.74 26.50 -2.55
N GLY A 17 -17.76 27.82 -2.43
CA GLY A 17 -17.04 28.56 -1.40
C GLY A 17 -15.65 29.02 -1.84
N ALA A 18 -15.43 29.17 -3.14
CA ALA A 18 -14.18 29.71 -3.68
C ALA A 18 -13.84 31.09 -3.08
N ALA A 19 -12.54 31.36 -2.93
CA ALA A 19 -12.05 32.64 -2.41
C ALA A 19 -10.89 33.18 -3.24
N GLY A 20 -10.82 34.50 -3.38
CA GLY A 20 -9.75 35.17 -4.11
C GLY A 20 -8.45 35.34 -3.32
N ASP A 21 -8.48 35.21 -1.98
CA ASP A 21 -7.29 35.24 -1.13
C ASP A 21 -6.52 33.93 -1.26
N GLU A 22 -5.43 33.94 -2.01
CA GLU A 22 -4.57 32.80 -2.31
C GLU A 22 -3.87 32.20 -1.07
N HIS A 23 -3.82 32.91 0.05
CA HIS A 23 -3.23 32.46 1.29
C HIS A 23 -4.25 31.72 2.18
N SER A 24 -5.52 31.96 1.99
CA SER A 24 -6.58 31.22 2.69
C SER A 24 -6.63 29.76 2.21
N LEU A 25 -7.14 28.86 3.05
CA LEU A 25 -7.34 27.45 2.68
C LEU A 25 -8.14 27.33 1.38
N ARG A 26 -9.24 28.10 1.25
CA ARG A 26 -10.14 28.07 0.09
C ARG A 26 -9.45 28.57 -1.19
N GLY A 27 -8.67 29.65 -1.08
CA GLY A 27 -7.94 30.18 -2.21
C GLY A 27 -6.75 29.31 -2.62
N ARG A 28 -6.03 28.72 -1.66
CA ARG A 28 -4.92 27.76 -1.96
C ARG A 28 -5.37 26.59 -2.80
N LEU A 29 -6.55 25.98 -2.51
CA LEU A 29 -7.07 24.88 -3.30
C LEU A 29 -7.30 25.31 -4.75
N THR A 30 -7.99 26.46 -4.96
CA THR A 30 -8.23 27.00 -6.31
C THR A 30 -6.92 27.30 -7.04
N ARG A 31 -5.97 27.95 -6.35
CA ARG A 31 -4.66 28.28 -6.89
C ARG A 31 -3.87 27.04 -7.32
N GLN A 32 -3.88 25.97 -6.52
CA GLN A 32 -3.17 24.72 -6.85
C GLN A 32 -3.80 24.03 -8.05
N LEU A 33 -5.12 23.94 -8.12
CA LEU A 33 -5.81 23.35 -9.26
C LEU A 33 -5.45 24.08 -10.57
N LEU A 34 -5.47 25.42 -10.57
CA LEU A 34 -5.13 26.23 -11.74
C LEU A 34 -3.62 26.21 -12.03
N GLY A 35 -2.78 26.34 -11.01
CA GLY A 35 -1.32 26.39 -11.11
C GLY A 35 -0.71 25.11 -11.68
N HIS A 36 -1.29 23.95 -11.38
CA HIS A 36 -0.91 22.66 -11.96
C HIS A 36 -1.59 22.39 -13.32
N ARG A 37 -2.16 23.43 -13.96
CA ARG A 37 -2.66 23.39 -15.33
C ARG A 37 -3.77 22.36 -15.56
N PHE A 38 -4.69 22.25 -14.60
CA PHE A 38 -5.88 21.43 -14.82
C PHE A 38 -6.57 21.83 -16.13
N ALA A 39 -6.75 20.85 -17.03
CA ALA A 39 -7.25 21.11 -18.38
C ALA A 39 -8.78 21.27 -18.47
N GLY A 40 -9.50 20.89 -17.39
CA GLY A 40 -10.97 20.98 -17.35
C GLY A 40 -11.49 22.37 -17.04
N THR A 41 -12.79 22.54 -17.18
CA THR A 41 -13.46 23.82 -16.86
C THR A 41 -13.65 23.97 -15.35
N VAL A 42 -13.33 25.16 -14.81
CA VAL A 42 -13.48 25.47 -13.37
C VAL A 42 -14.54 26.55 -13.19
N TYR A 43 -15.53 26.28 -12.36
CA TYR A 43 -16.63 27.18 -12.00
C TYR A 43 -16.53 27.59 -10.53
N PRO A 44 -15.91 28.74 -10.19
CA PRO A 44 -15.92 29.24 -8.82
C PRO A 44 -17.31 29.72 -8.42
N ILE A 45 -17.81 29.24 -7.27
CA ILE A 45 -19.10 29.65 -6.72
C ILE A 45 -18.84 30.40 -5.42
N THR A 46 -19.21 31.72 -5.45
CA THR A 46 -19.11 32.61 -4.30
C THR A 46 -20.03 33.80 -4.48
N ARG A 47 -20.49 34.41 -3.38
CA ARG A 47 -21.29 35.64 -3.38
C ARG A 47 -20.45 36.89 -3.08
N SER A 48 -19.19 36.71 -2.68
CA SER A 48 -18.34 37.80 -2.19
C SER A 48 -17.52 38.50 -3.27
N ALA A 49 -17.46 37.96 -4.49
CA ALA A 49 -16.68 38.52 -5.59
C ALA A 49 -17.30 38.15 -6.94
N SER A 50 -17.14 38.97 -7.95
CA SER A 50 -17.56 38.70 -9.34
C SER A 50 -16.52 37.90 -10.12
N GLU A 51 -15.29 37.80 -9.58
CA GLU A 51 -14.17 37.11 -10.19
C GLU A 51 -13.26 36.48 -9.10
N VAL A 52 -12.71 35.29 -9.35
CA VAL A 52 -11.71 34.62 -8.52
C VAL A 52 -10.60 34.13 -9.44
N MET A 53 -9.38 34.64 -9.27
CA MET A 53 -8.17 34.23 -10.02
C MET A 53 -8.39 34.24 -11.56
N GLY A 54 -9.01 35.28 -12.08
CA GLY A 54 -9.28 35.43 -13.52
C GLY A 54 -10.52 34.67 -14.02
N LEU A 55 -11.23 33.97 -13.15
CA LEU A 55 -12.42 33.21 -13.52
C LEU A 55 -13.69 33.92 -13.05
N LYS A 56 -14.70 34.01 -13.93
CA LYS A 56 -16.04 34.48 -13.58
C LYS A 56 -16.64 33.61 -12.49
N THR A 57 -17.25 34.23 -11.48
CA THR A 57 -17.93 33.54 -10.39
C THR A 57 -19.44 33.42 -10.64
N TYR A 58 -20.05 32.49 -9.90
CA TYR A 58 -21.50 32.24 -9.88
C TYR A 58 -22.01 32.35 -8.44
N ALA A 59 -23.26 32.80 -8.24
CA ALA A 59 -23.81 32.97 -6.90
C ALA A 59 -24.23 31.65 -6.24
N SER A 60 -24.63 30.67 -7.05
CA SER A 60 -25.06 29.34 -6.62
C SER A 60 -24.79 28.26 -7.67
N VAL A 61 -24.94 26.99 -7.27
CA VAL A 61 -24.88 25.83 -8.18
C VAL A 61 -25.94 25.91 -9.28
N ALA A 62 -27.10 26.50 -8.99
CA ALA A 62 -28.20 26.65 -9.94
C ALA A 62 -27.88 27.59 -11.09
N ASP A 63 -27.02 28.58 -10.85
CA ASP A 63 -26.66 29.64 -11.83
C ASP A 63 -25.58 29.19 -12.84
N LEU A 64 -25.07 27.98 -12.71
CA LEU A 64 -24.02 27.46 -13.59
C LEU A 64 -24.55 27.26 -15.02
N PRO A 65 -23.74 27.56 -16.07
CA PRO A 65 -24.16 27.43 -17.46
C PRO A 65 -24.36 25.96 -17.89
N GLU A 66 -23.64 25.05 -17.25
CA GLU A 66 -23.74 23.61 -17.48
C GLU A 66 -23.66 22.85 -16.15
N THR A 67 -23.86 21.51 -16.18
CA THR A 67 -23.73 20.65 -14.99
C THR A 67 -22.29 20.13 -14.89
N PRO A 68 -21.50 20.57 -13.88
CA PRO A 68 -20.15 20.06 -13.69
C PRO A 68 -20.15 18.57 -13.31
N GLU A 69 -19.07 17.86 -13.65
CA GLU A 69 -18.90 16.45 -13.26
C GLU A 69 -18.58 16.30 -11.76
N LEU A 70 -17.91 17.30 -11.16
CA LEU A 70 -17.46 17.28 -9.77
C LEU A 70 -17.78 18.57 -9.04
N ALA A 71 -18.18 18.47 -7.78
CA ALA A 71 -18.23 19.62 -6.86
C ALA A 71 -17.13 19.49 -5.79
N ILE A 72 -16.38 20.57 -5.52
CA ILE A 72 -15.48 20.69 -4.37
C ILE A 72 -16.12 21.68 -3.40
N VAL A 73 -16.41 21.21 -2.17
CA VAL A 73 -17.21 21.96 -1.19
C VAL A 73 -16.33 22.44 -0.05
N LEU A 74 -16.25 23.77 0.12
CA LEU A 74 -15.44 24.48 1.11
C LEU A 74 -16.28 25.48 1.93
N VAL A 75 -17.55 25.23 2.11
CA VAL A 75 -18.45 26.07 2.92
C VAL A 75 -18.46 25.62 4.39
N PRO A 76 -18.89 26.47 5.35
CA PRO A 76 -19.07 26.03 6.74
C PRO A 76 -19.98 24.82 6.85
N ALA A 77 -19.75 23.94 7.86
CA ALA A 77 -20.43 22.67 8.04
C ALA A 77 -21.97 22.77 7.95
N ALA A 78 -22.55 23.81 8.56
CA ALA A 78 -23.99 24.05 8.54
C ALA A 78 -24.59 24.20 7.12
N HIS A 79 -23.78 24.49 6.12
CA HIS A 79 -24.23 24.67 4.74
C HIS A 79 -23.86 23.50 3.82
N VAL A 80 -23.05 22.55 4.28
CA VAL A 80 -22.56 21.45 3.43
C VAL A 80 -23.70 20.58 2.95
N VAL A 81 -24.57 20.13 3.84
CA VAL A 81 -25.69 19.22 3.53
C VAL A 81 -26.61 19.82 2.46
N SER A 82 -27.03 21.06 2.66
CA SER A 82 -27.86 21.79 1.68
C SER A 82 -27.14 22.04 0.34
N THR A 83 -25.83 22.28 0.38
CA THR A 83 -25.01 22.42 -0.84
C THR A 83 -24.95 21.12 -1.63
N ILE A 84 -24.74 19.97 -0.97
CA ILE A 84 -24.71 18.66 -1.63
C ILE A 84 -26.09 18.32 -2.20
N ASP A 85 -27.19 18.65 -1.51
CA ASP A 85 -28.54 18.49 -2.05
C ASP A 85 -28.75 19.31 -3.33
N GLN A 86 -28.34 20.60 -3.35
CA GLN A 86 -28.37 21.45 -4.55
C GLN A 86 -27.51 20.88 -5.69
N CYS A 87 -26.33 20.33 -5.38
CA CYS A 87 -25.50 19.63 -6.36
C CYS A 87 -26.24 18.42 -6.96
N GLY A 88 -26.88 17.61 -6.11
CA GLY A 88 -27.68 16.47 -6.54
C GLY A 88 -28.87 16.86 -7.44
N GLN A 89 -29.62 17.92 -7.07
CA GLN A 89 -30.70 18.50 -7.87
C GLN A 89 -30.22 18.99 -9.23
N ARG A 90 -29.02 19.59 -9.29
CA ARG A 90 -28.40 20.05 -10.54
C ARG A 90 -27.89 18.90 -11.43
N GLY A 91 -27.80 17.68 -10.92
CA GLY A 91 -27.31 16.51 -11.65
C GLY A 91 -25.85 16.17 -11.41
N ILE A 92 -25.14 16.90 -10.53
CA ILE A 92 -23.78 16.56 -10.12
C ILE A 92 -23.83 15.26 -9.31
N ARG A 93 -22.95 14.29 -9.61
CA ARG A 93 -22.97 12.98 -8.97
C ARG A 93 -21.70 12.63 -8.19
N ALA A 94 -20.72 13.53 -8.18
CA ALA A 94 -19.47 13.38 -7.43
C ALA A 94 -19.15 14.65 -6.65
N ALA A 95 -18.67 14.50 -5.40
CA ALA A 95 -18.19 15.64 -4.63
C ALA A 95 -16.99 15.30 -3.74
N ILE A 96 -16.15 16.31 -3.48
CA ILE A 96 -15.10 16.32 -2.48
C ILE A 96 -15.51 17.35 -1.41
N VAL A 97 -15.73 16.90 -0.18
CA VAL A 97 -16.10 17.77 0.95
C VAL A 97 -14.87 18.01 1.82
N ILE A 98 -14.31 19.21 1.71
CA ILE A 98 -13.13 19.63 2.49
C ILE A 98 -13.54 20.02 3.91
N SER A 99 -14.72 20.59 4.07
CA SER A 99 -15.23 21.13 5.33
C SER A 99 -15.22 20.10 6.46
N SER A 100 -14.78 20.51 7.65
CA SER A 100 -14.91 19.83 8.93
C SER A 100 -16.20 20.24 9.65
N GLY A 101 -16.45 19.67 10.83
CA GLY A 101 -17.66 19.93 11.64
C GLY A 101 -18.70 18.82 11.50
N PHE A 102 -18.26 17.58 11.36
CA PHE A 102 -19.08 16.36 11.25
C PHE A 102 -18.73 15.37 12.37
N GLY A 103 -18.77 14.10 12.14
CA GLY A 103 -18.60 13.06 13.16
C GLY A 103 -17.34 13.17 14.03
N GLU A 104 -16.31 13.88 13.60
CA GLU A 104 -15.11 14.17 14.40
C GLU A 104 -15.40 15.09 15.60
N GLU A 105 -16.44 15.94 15.57
CA GLU A 105 -16.80 16.82 16.70
C GLU A 105 -17.54 16.09 17.83
N LYS A 106 -18.06 14.88 17.60
CA LYS A 106 -18.75 14.03 18.59
C LYS A 106 -19.95 14.69 19.29
N THR A 107 -20.58 15.63 18.63
CA THR A 107 -21.86 16.23 19.08
C THR A 107 -23.02 15.53 18.38
N GLU A 108 -24.22 15.58 18.98
CA GLU A 108 -25.45 15.06 18.35
C GLU A 108 -25.71 15.78 17.01
N GLU A 109 -25.47 17.09 16.96
CA GLU A 109 -25.63 17.91 15.78
C GLU A 109 -24.66 17.45 14.64
N ALA A 110 -23.40 17.18 14.96
CA ALA A 110 -22.42 16.68 14.01
C ALA A 110 -22.76 15.28 13.49
N ALA A 111 -23.23 14.39 14.36
CA ALA A 111 -23.74 13.07 13.99
C ALA A 111 -24.99 13.17 13.10
N GLY A 112 -25.88 14.14 13.39
CA GLY A 112 -27.03 14.46 12.56
C GLY A 112 -26.60 14.89 11.15
N ARG A 113 -25.64 15.80 11.04
CA ARG A 113 -25.08 16.22 9.74
C ARG A 113 -24.50 15.06 8.93
N ASP A 114 -23.78 14.11 9.57
CA ASP A 114 -23.27 12.91 8.92
C ASP A 114 -24.40 12.01 8.38
N ALA A 115 -25.46 11.82 9.16
CA ALA A 115 -26.61 11.01 8.75
C ALA A 115 -27.38 11.66 7.58
N GLU A 116 -27.61 12.97 7.65
CA GLU A 116 -28.29 13.73 6.59
C GLU A 116 -27.46 13.72 5.30
N LEU A 117 -26.15 13.93 5.39
CA LEU A 117 -25.24 13.88 4.24
C LEU A 117 -25.34 12.51 3.54
N ARG A 118 -25.33 11.43 4.31
CA ARG A 118 -25.46 10.06 3.76
C ARG A 118 -26.80 9.88 3.06
N ALA A 119 -27.90 10.29 3.70
CA ALA A 119 -29.25 10.16 3.13
C ALA A 119 -29.42 10.95 1.82
N ILE A 120 -28.82 12.13 1.72
CA ILE A 120 -28.85 12.94 0.49
C ILE A 120 -28.00 12.27 -0.60
N CYS A 121 -26.82 11.76 -0.26
CA CYS A 121 -25.98 11.03 -1.21
C CYS A 121 -26.68 9.78 -1.76
N GLU A 122 -27.39 9.04 -0.92
CA GLU A 122 -28.21 7.91 -1.35
C GLU A 122 -29.35 8.35 -2.28
N ARG A 123 -30.09 9.41 -1.92
CA ARG A 123 -31.19 9.98 -2.72
C ARG A 123 -30.76 10.30 -4.14
N TRP A 124 -29.60 10.95 -4.29
CA TRP A 124 -29.09 11.44 -5.57
C TRP A 124 -28.10 10.49 -6.23
N SER A 125 -27.83 9.31 -5.62
CA SER A 125 -26.80 8.37 -6.06
C SER A 125 -25.43 9.06 -6.27
N MET A 126 -25.06 9.91 -5.29
CA MET A 126 -23.81 10.66 -5.30
C MET A 126 -22.69 9.90 -4.61
N VAL A 127 -21.47 10.01 -5.16
CA VAL A 127 -20.24 9.59 -4.49
C VAL A 127 -19.58 10.81 -3.85
N VAL A 128 -19.22 10.70 -2.56
CA VAL A 128 -18.64 11.79 -1.80
C VAL A 128 -17.35 11.33 -1.10
N SER A 129 -16.26 12.06 -1.35
CA SER A 129 -15.00 11.97 -0.62
C SER A 129 -15.01 12.95 0.55
N GLY A 130 -14.67 12.50 1.75
CA GLY A 130 -14.77 13.30 2.98
C GLY A 130 -16.04 13.01 3.80
N PRO A 131 -16.56 13.96 4.56
CA PRO A 131 -16.07 15.33 4.85
C PRO A 131 -14.77 15.33 5.65
N ASN A 132 -14.31 16.52 6.08
CA ASN A 132 -13.04 16.69 6.79
C ASN A 132 -11.85 16.11 6.02
N SER A 133 -11.78 16.39 4.72
CA SER A 133 -10.78 15.92 3.77
C SER A 133 -9.76 17.01 3.44
N GLU A 134 -8.53 16.65 3.17
CA GLU A 134 -7.53 17.57 2.60
C GLU A 134 -7.56 17.58 1.05
N GLY A 135 -8.42 16.74 0.47
CA GLY A 135 -8.64 16.68 -0.96
C GLY A 135 -8.07 15.45 -1.66
N LEU A 136 -7.91 15.56 -2.97
CA LEU A 136 -7.52 14.46 -3.84
C LEU A 136 -6.58 14.96 -4.94
N VAL A 137 -5.61 14.11 -5.32
CA VAL A 137 -4.66 14.41 -6.40
C VAL A 137 -4.53 13.24 -7.35
N ASN A 138 -4.62 13.52 -8.64
CA ASN A 138 -4.28 12.62 -9.74
C ASN A 138 -3.27 13.32 -10.67
N PRO A 139 -1.97 13.10 -10.52
CA PRO A 139 -0.93 13.68 -11.34
C PRO A 139 -1.05 13.38 -12.84
N LEU A 140 -1.54 12.19 -13.20
CA LEU A 140 -1.71 11.80 -14.61
C LEU A 140 -2.71 12.70 -15.36
N GLY A 141 -3.74 13.18 -14.66
CA GLY A 141 -4.72 14.13 -15.18
C GLY A 141 -4.42 15.58 -14.82
N GLN A 142 -3.25 15.89 -14.25
CA GLN A 142 -2.92 17.23 -13.72
C GLN A 142 -4.00 17.77 -12.77
N PHE A 143 -4.72 16.87 -12.10
CA PHE A 143 -5.80 17.20 -11.18
C PHE A 143 -5.27 17.29 -9.75
N VAL A 144 -5.10 18.51 -9.24
CA VAL A 144 -4.57 18.80 -7.90
C VAL A 144 -5.62 19.55 -7.08
N ALA A 145 -6.60 18.82 -6.58
CA ALA A 145 -7.72 19.34 -5.79
C ALA A 145 -7.43 19.24 -4.29
N THR A 146 -6.42 19.96 -3.81
CA THR A 146 -6.01 20.00 -2.41
C THR A 146 -5.49 21.37 -2.01
N PHE A 147 -5.46 21.65 -0.71
CA PHE A 147 -4.80 22.84 -0.16
C PHE A 147 -3.44 22.51 0.49
N SER A 148 -2.97 21.28 0.36
CA SER A 148 -1.71 20.82 0.97
C SER A 148 -0.50 21.63 0.48
N PRO A 149 0.39 22.07 1.38
CA PRO A 149 1.57 22.82 0.99
C PRO A 149 2.59 22.02 0.15
N VAL A 150 2.44 20.71 0.07
CA VAL A 150 3.31 19.82 -0.73
C VAL A 150 3.26 20.16 -2.24
N PHE A 151 2.18 20.82 -2.69
CA PHE A 151 1.95 21.16 -4.09
C PHE A 151 2.09 22.66 -4.40
N HIS A 152 2.77 23.44 -3.53
CA HIS A 152 2.91 24.89 -3.72
C HIS A 152 3.90 25.30 -4.82
N ASP A 153 4.84 24.42 -5.17
CA ASP A 153 5.83 24.66 -6.22
C ASP A 153 5.33 24.09 -7.56
N PHE A 154 4.82 24.98 -8.41
CA PHE A 154 4.29 24.62 -9.73
C PHE A 154 5.37 24.25 -10.76
N ASN A 155 6.65 24.53 -10.48
CA ASN A 155 7.77 24.10 -11.32
C ASN A 155 8.22 22.67 -11.00
N GLN A 156 7.78 22.12 -9.89
CA GLN A 156 8.11 20.77 -9.50
C GLN A 156 7.17 19.77 -10.21
N ALA A 157 7.75 18.86 -10.97
CA ALA A 157 7.00 17.80 -11.65
C ALA A 157 6.17 16.98 -10.66
N LEU A 158 4.91 16.72 -11.01
CA LEU A 158 4.01 15.89 -10.19
C LEU A 158 4.42 14.42 -10.18
N LEU A 159 5.01 13.95 -11.28
CA LEU A 159 5.59 12.62 -11.42
C LEU A 159 7.06 12.74 -11.82
N PRO A 160 7.96 11.89 -11.31
CA PRO A 160 9.36 11.90 -11.68
C PRO A 160 9.54 11.44 -13.13
N GLU A 161 10.25 12.23 -13.94
CA GLU A 161 10.55 11.89 -15.32
C GLU A 161 11.48 10.67 -15.40
N GLY A 162 11.19 9.77 -16.33
CA GLY A 162 12.04 8.60 -16.61
C GLY A 162 12.15 7.58 -15.46
N SER A 163 11.29 7.68 -14.44
CA SER A 163 11.31 6.72 -13.33
C SER A 163 10.90 5.33 -13.79
N ALA A 164 11.68 4.32 -13.39
CA ALA A 164 11.36 2.89 -13.58
C ALA A 164 10.42 2.34 -12.47
N ALA A 165 10.01 3.16 -11.51
CA ALA A 165 9.16 2.76 -10.39
C ALA A 165 7.76 2.35 -10.85
N LYS A 166 7.22 1.28 -10.29
CA LYS A 166 5.79 0.94 -10.43
C LYS A 166 4.93 2.02 -9.76
N PRO A 167 3.76 2.35 -10.35
CA PRO A 167 2.89 3.39 -9.84
C PRO A 167 2.23 3.01 -8.51
N ILE A 168 2.07 4.01 -7.63
CA ILE A 168 1.56 3.87 -6.28
C ILE A 168 0.27 4.68 -6.11
N ALA A 169 -0.76 4.08 -5.50
CA ALA A 169 -1.93 4.78 -5.00
C ALA A 169 -1.89 4.90 -3.48
N VAL A 170 -2.30 6.06 -2.97
CA VAL A 170 -2.38 6.36 -1.53
C VAL A 170 -3.82 6.70 -1.17
N SER A 171 -4.36 6.09 -0.12
CA SER A 171 -5.67 6.46 0.44
C SER A 171 -5.60 6.48 1.96
N CYS A 172 -5.65 7.69 2.55
CA CYS A 172 -5.49 7.89 3.99
C CYS A 172 -6.70 8.59 4.60
N GLN A 173 -7.06 8.24 5.84
CA GLN A 173 -8.03 8.99 6.63
C GLN A 173 -7.45 10.34 7.08
N SER A 174 -6.15 10.39 7.36
CA SER A 174 -5.46 11.63 7.73
C SER A 174 -5.11 12.47 6.50
N GLY A 175 -5.52 13.74 6.50
CA GLY A 175 -5.21 14.70 5.45
C GLY A 175 -3.71 14.88 5.24
N ALA A 176 -3.03 15.38 6.26
CA ALA A 176 -1.60 15.69 6.20
C ALA A 176 -0.74 14.47 5.84
N LEU A 177 -1.07 13.27 6.36
CA LEU A 177 -0.30 12.07 6.06
C LEU A 177 -0.45 11.61 4.61
N THR A 178 -1.60 11.87 3.97
CA THR A 178 -1.84 11.51 2.57
C THR A 178 -0.74 12.03 1.65
N PHE A 179 -0.40 13.31 1.78
CA PHE A 179 0.56 13.97 0.90
C PHE A 179 2.00 13.92 1.42
N SER A 180 2.19 13.55 2.70
CA SER A 180 3.52 13.32 3.27
C SER A 180 4.26 12.17 2.59
N PHE A 181 3.56 11.15 2.09
CA PHE A 181 4.16 10.06 1.33
C PHE A 181 4.80 10.54 0.02
N LEU A 182 4.13 11.45 -0.71
CA LEU A 182 4.72 12.08 -1.90
C LEU A 182 5.99 12.84 -1.55
N SER A 183 5.92 13.69 -0.51
CA SER A 183 7.07 14.49 -0.08
C SER A 183 8.29 13.62 0.26
N ARG A 184 8.09 12.51 0.97
CA ARG A 184 9.15 11.58 1.37
C ARG A 184 9.63 10.64 0.26
N GLY A 185 8.74 10.28 -0.66
CA GLY A 185 9.05 9.36 -1.76
C GLY A 185 9.66 10.03 -2.99
N ARG A 186 9.56 11.35 -3.09
CA ARG A 186 10.00 12.13 -4.27
C ARG A 186 11.48 11.93 -4.59
N ASP A 187 12.35 12.05 -3.59
CA ASP A 187 13.80 11.89 -3.74
C ASP A 187 14.20 10.44 -4.08
N ARG A 188 13.27 9.50 -3.93
CA ARG A 188 13.44 8.09 -4.29
C ARG A 188 12.86 7.76 -5.66
N GLY A 189 12.37 8.76 -6.38
CA GLY A 189 11.78 8.60 -7.71
C GLY A 189 10.46 7.82 -7.73
N LEU A 190 9.71 7.76 -6.61
CA LEU A 190 8.43 7.05 -6.54
C LEU A 190 7.34 7.77 -7.31
N GLN A 191 6.50 7.03 -8.02
CA GLN A 191 5.40 7.53 -8.82
C GLN A 191 4.07 7.40 -8.06
N PHE A 192 3.58 8.48 -7.46
CA PHE A 192 2.27 8.51 -6.80
C PHE A 192 1.20 8.97 -7.79
N THR A 193 0.44 8.03 -8.34
CA THR A 193 -0.55 8.28 -9.39
C THR A 193 -1.93 8.65 -8.86
N TYR A 194 -2.29 8.19 -7.67
CA TYR A 194 -3.53 8.55 -6.99
C TYR A 194 -3.25 8.83 -5.53
N GLN A 195 -3.73 9.96 -5.03
CA GLN A 195 -3.59 10.31 -3.62
C GLN A 195 -4.93 10.85 -3.09
N VAL A 196 -5.50 10.19 -2.11
CA VAL A 196 -6.83 10.47 -1.58
C VAL A 196 -6.77 10.70 -0.08
N SER A 197 -7.13 11.89 0.36
CA SER A 197 -7.51 12.15 1.75
C SER A 197 -8.99 11.80 1.92
N SER A 198 -9.29 10.65 2.51
CA SER A 198 -10.66 10.17 2.65
C SER A 198 -11.43 10.79 3.81
N GLY A 199 -10.76 11.50 4.72
CA GLY A 199 -11.37 12.20 5.85
C GLY A 199 -12.22 11.29 6.73
N ASN A 200 -13.42 11.75 7.10
CA ASN A 200 -14.34 11.02 7.98
C ASN A 200 -14.97 9.77 7.34
N GLN A 201 -14.88 9.62 6.02
CA GLN A 201 -15.41 8.45 5.30
C GLN A 201 -16.92 8.25 5.49
N THR A 202 -17.68 9.33 5.39
CA THR A 202 -19.14 9.27 5.59
C THR A 202 -19.83 8.44 4.51
N VAL A 203 -19.37 8.52 3.25
CA VAL A 203 -19.92 7.77 2.10
C VAL A 203 -18.91 6.76 1.58
N LEU A 204 -17.74 7.23 1.10
CA LEU A 204 -16.67 6.38 0.59
C LEU A 204 -15.62 6.12 1.67
N GLU A 205 -15.18 4.86 1.80
CA GLU A 205 -14.04 4.48 2.63
C GLU A 205 -12.78 4.28 1.79
N ALA A 206 -11.60 4.29 2.44
CA ALA A 206 -10.30 4.13 1.77
C ALA A 206 -10.26 2.92 0.82
N HIS A 207 -10.88 1.82 1.18
CA HIS A 207 -10.93 0.62 0.36
C HIS A 207 -11.84 0.73 -0.87
N ASP A 208 -12.82 1.65 -0.91
CA ASP A 208 -13.63 1.88 -2.11
C ASP A 208 -12.81 2.51 -3.23
N TYR A 209 -11.91 3.46 -2.87
CA TYR A 209 -10.96 4.03 -3.85
C TYR A 209 -9.99 2.97 -4.36
N MET A 210 -9.44 2.15 -3.45
CA MET A 210 -8.53 1.06 -3.84
C MET A 210 -9.21 0.09 -4.81
N ASP A 211 -10.45 -0.31 -4.50
CA ASP A 211 -11.21 -1.24 -5.33
C ASP A 211 -11.43 -0.69 -6.74
N TRP A 212 -11.81 0.59 -6.84
CA TRP A 212 -12.00 1.25 -8.14
C TRP A 212 -10.66 1.38 -8.91
N ILE A 213 -9.57 1.79 -8.22
CA ILE A 213 -8.25 1.97 -8.85
C ILE A 213 -7.69 0.62 -9.33
N ILE A 214 -7.95 -0.49 -8.61
CA ILE A 214 -7.55 -1.85 -9.07
C ILE A 214 -8.17 -2.18 -10.42
N ASP A 215 -9.45 -1.85 -10.62
CA ASP A 215 -10.17 -2.11 -11.88
C ASP A 215 -9.79 -1.12 -12.97
N ALA A 216 -9.68 0.16 -12.64
CA ALA A 216 -9.34 1.23 -13.59
C ALA A 216 -7.87 1.14 -14.06
N GLY A 217 -7.00 0.52 -13.27
CA GLY A 217 -5.57 0.52 -13.50
C GLY A 217 -4.89 1.82 -13.04
N GLY A 218 -3.59 1.96 -13.36
CA GLY A 218 -2.81 3.15 -13.02
C GLY A 218 -2.13 3.12 -11.66
N ALA A 219 -2.29 2.03 -10.88
CA ALA A 219 -1.48 1.75 -9.70
C ALA A 219 -1.23 0.25 -9.54
N ASP A 220 -0.02 -0.10 -9.12
CA ASP A 220 0.42 -1.47 -8.85
C ASP A 220 0.71 -1.71 -7.36
N ILE A 221 0.84 -0.65 -6.59
CA ILE A 221 1.11 -0.68 -5.15
C ILE A 221 0.09 0.24 -4.46
N PHE A 222 -0.44 -0.20 -3.33
CA PHE A 222 -1.39 0.57 -2.55
C PHE A 222 -0.84 0.85 -1.16
N MET A 223 -0.91 2.11 -0.76
CA MET A 223 -0.55 2.54 0.60
C MET A 223 -1.77 3.14 1.29
N ALA A 224 -1.94 2.83 2.58
CA ALA A 224 -3.02 3.41 3.36
C ALA A 224 -2.63 3.69 4.81
N TYR A 225 -3.22 4.75 5.36
CA TYR A 225 -3.24 5.03 6.79
C TYR A 225 -4.69 5.04 7.27
N LEU A 226 -5.02 4.11 8.18
CA LEU A 226 -6.39 3.90 8.66
C LEU A 226 -6.48 3.99 10.18
N GLU A 227 -7.43 4.77 10.66
CA GLU A 227 -7.81 4.89 12.07
C GLU A 227 -8.95 3.93 12.42
N GLY A 228 -9.85 3.68 11.44
CA GLY A 228 -10.97 2.75 11.56
C GLY A 228 -11.36 2.13 10.24
N ILE A 229 -12.04 0.99 10.30
CA ILE A 229 -12.66 0.31 9.15
C ILE A 229 -14.11 0.05 9.53
N ARG A 230 -15.04 0.73 8.88
CA ARG A 230 -16.48 0.62 9.19
C ARG A 230 -17.11 -0.60 8.53
N ARG A 231 -16.68 -0.94 7.32
CA ARG A 231 -17.15 -2.09 6.53
C ARG A 231 -16.06 -3.16 6.39
N PRO A 232 -15.76 -3.92 7.46
CA PRO A 232 -14.61 -4.87 7.47
C PRO A 232 -14.74 -5.98 6.42
N ASP A 233 -15.95 -6.45 6.12
CA ASP A 233 -16.14 -7.48 5.09
C ASP A 233 -15.83 -6.94 3.70
N ARG A 234 -16.21 -5.71 3.41
CA ARG A 234 -15.86 -5.05 2.15
C ARG A 234 -14.35 -4.83 2.03
N PHE A 235 -13.71 -4.37 3.10
CA PHE A 235 -12.25 -4.23 3.16
C PHE A 235 -11.54 -5.57 2.85
N ARG A 236 -12.02 -6.69 3.43
CA ARG A 236 -11.46 -8.02 3.16
C ARG A 236 -11.61 -8.43 1.71
N GLN A 237 -12.77 -8.18 1.09
CA GLN A 237 -13.00 -8.45 -0.34
C GLN A 237 -12.02 -7.67 -1.23
N VAL A 238 -11.77 -6.40 -0.91
CA VAL A 238 -10.80 -5.56 -1.64
C VAL A 238 -9.36 -6.05 -1.43
N ALA A 239 -9.01 -6.44 -0.21
CA ALA A 239 -7.70 -7.02 0.08
C ALA A 239 -7.47 -8.34 -0.69
N ASP A 240 -8.49 -9.21 -0.78
CA ASP A 240 -8.43 -10.43 -1.61
C ASP A 240 -8.29 -10.11 -3.10
N LYS A 241 -9.00 -9.10 -3.59
CA LYS A 241 -8.90 -8.65 -4.97
C LYS A 241 -7.50 -8.13 -5.29
N ALA A 242 -6.92 -7.29 -4.43
CA ALA A 242 -5.56 -6.80 -4.57
C ALA A 242 -4.54 -7.95 -4.57
N ALA A 243 -4.70 -8.89 -3.64
CA ALA A 243 -3.85 -10.07 -3.53
C ALA A 243 -3.89 -10.95 -4.78
N LYS A 244 -5.08 -11.23 -5.33
CA LYS A 244 -5.26 -11.97 -6.59
C LYS A 244 -4.68 -11.25 -7.80
N ALA A 245 -4.71 -9.92 -7.79
CA ALA A 245 -4.10 -9.09 -8.83
C ALA A 245 -2.57 -8.92 -8.67
N GLY A 246 -1.97 -9.52 -7.62
CA GLY A 246 -0.54 -9.37 -7.34
C GLY A 246 -0.14 -7.96 -6.88
N LYS A 247 -1.08 -7.16 -6.40
CA LYS A 247 -0.90 -5.76 -6.00
C LYS A 247 -0.74 -5.67 -4.47
N PRO A 248 0.47 -5.37 -3.94
CA PRO A 248 0.69 -5.31 -2.50
C PRO A 248 -0.05 -4.13 -1.86
N LEU A 249 -0.61 -4.37 -0.68
CA LEU A 249 -1.15 -3.37 0.23
C LEU A 249 -0.15 -3.11 1.36
N ILE A 250 0.28 -1.86 1.53
CA ILE A 250 1.13 -1.41 2.64
C ILE A 250 0.27 -0.53 3.53
N LEU A 251 -0.05 -0.99 4.74
CA LEU A 251 -1.10 -0.38 5.53
C LEU A 251 -0.68 -0.13 6.99
N ALA A 252 -0.78 1.12 7.42
CA ALA A 252 -0.72 1.49 8.82
C ALA A 252 -2.13 1.54 9.43
N LYS A 253 -2.45 0.60 10.33
CA LYS A 253 -3.66 0.64 11.16
C LYS A 253 -3.23 1.10 12.55
N VAL A 254 -3.65 2.30 12.91
CA VAL A 254 -3.33 2.94 14.19
C VAL A 254 -4.40 2.67 15.25
N GLY A 255 -4.19 3.15 16.49
CA GLY A 255 -5.07 2.88 17.62
C GLY A 255 -4.91 1.46 18.17
N ARG A 256 -3.66 1.01 18.40
CA ARG A 256 -3.33 -0.37 18.83
C ARG A 256 -2.96 -0.49 20.30
N SER A 257 -2.28 0.52 20.85
CA SER A 257 -2.01 0.65 22.27
C SER A 257 -3.16 1.38 22.98
N ASP A 258 -3.29 1.21 24.28
CA ASP A 258 -4.33 1.93 25.05
C ASP A 258 -4.24 3.46 24.86
N ALA A 259 -3.04 4.01 24.75
CA ALA A 259 -2.84 5.42 24.45
C ALA A 259 -3.28 5.77 23.02
N GLY A 260 -2.92 4.94 22.04
CA GLY A 260 -3.32 5.10 20.65
C GLY A 260 -4.83 4.94 20.46
N VAL A 261 -5.46 4.00 21.19
CA VAL A 261 -6.92 3.81 21.22
C VAL A 261 -7.60 5.08 21.73
N ARG A 262 -7.16 5.63 22.87
CA ARG A 262 -7.72 6.89 23.41
C ARG A 262 -7.55 8.05 22.43
N ALA A 263 -6.37 8.17 21.80
CA ALA A 263 -6.11 9.22 20.82
C ALA A 263 -6.98 9.07 19.57
N ALA A 264 -7.06 7.88 18.98
CA ALA A 264 -7.91 7.60 17.81
C ALA A 264 -9.40 7.81 18.15
N SER A 265 -9.86 7.35 19.31
CA SER A 265 -11.23 7.57 19.77
C SER A 265 -11.54 9.04 19.99
N SER A 266 -10.57 9.87 20.38
CA SER A 266 -10.77 11.32 20.48
C SER A 266 -10.78 12.02 19.12
N HIS A 267 -10.18 11.42 18.08
CA HIS A 267 -10.05 12.02 16.76
C HIS A 267 -11.15 11.61 15.76
N THR A 268 -11.61 10.35 15.77
CA THR A 268 -12.50 9.83 14.70
C THR A 268 -13.77 9.15 15.21
N GLY A 269 -13.98 9.04 16.53
CA GLY A 269 -15.15 8.32 17.07
C GLY A 269 -15.18 6.82 16.77
N SER A 270 -14.14 6.24 16.19
CA SER A 270 -14.11 4.82 15.84
C SER A 270 -13.79 3.95 17.05
N LEU A 271 -14.52 2.81 17.19
CA LEU A 271 -14.22 1.79 18.19
C LEU A 271 -12.90 1.10 17.83
N ALA A 272 -11.87 1.36 18.64
CA ALA A 272 -10.59 0.66 18.49
C ALA A 272 -10.74 -0.80 18.96
N ARG A 273 -10.25 -1.73 18.16
CA ARG A 273 -10.24 -3.17 18.43
C ARG A 273 -8.85 -3.65 18.80
N SER A 274 -8.75 -4.86 19.34
CA SER A 274 -7.48 -5.53 19.61
C SER A 274 -6.59 -5.59 18.38
N GLY A 275 -5.36 -5.07 18.46
CA GLY A 275 -4.38 -5.11 17.38
C GLY A 275 -4.01 -6.52 16.90
N ALA A 276 -4.26 -7.56 17.71
CA ALA A 276 -4.04 -8.95 17.33
C ALA A 276 -4.99 -9.42 16.21
N VAL A 277 -6.23 -8.92 16.19
CA VAL A 277 -7.20 -9.23 15.11
C VAL A 277 -6.74 -8.58 13.80
N ASP A 278 -6.31 -7.33 13.84
CA ASP A 278 -5.78 -6.63 12.66
C ASP A 278 -4.55 -7.37 12.10
N ASP A 279 -3.64 -7.81 12.97
CA ASP A 279 -2.44 -8.57 12.57
C ASP A 279 -2.80 -9.93 11.93
N ALA A 280 -3.83 -10.61 12.43
CA ALA A 280 -4.31 -11.85 11.84
C ALA A 280 -4.89 -11.62 10.43
N ILE A 281 -5.70 -10.57 10.26
CA ILE A 281 -6.25 -10.17 8.95
C ILE A 281 -5.13 -9.80 8.00
N PHE A 282 -4.14 -9.01 8.43
CA PHE A 282 -3.03 -8.59 7.59
C PHE A 282 -2.22 -9.79 7.09
N ARG A 283 -1.86 -10.72 7.99
CA ARG A 283 -1.17 -11.96 7.60
C ARG A 283 -2.00 -12.83 6.66
N HIS A 284 -3.33 -12.88 6.87
CA HIS A 284 -4.22 -13.69 6.02
C HIS A 284 -4.29 -13.16 4.59
N HIS A 285 -4.33 -11.84 4.43
CA HIS A 285 -4.46 -11.17 3.13
C HIS A 285 -3.12 -10.67 2.54
N GLY A 286 -1.98 -10.98 3.17
CA GLY A 286 -0.66 -10.54 2.71
C GLY A 286 -0.44 -9.04 2.76
N ILE A 287 -1.16 -8.35 3.64
CA ILE A 287 -1.01 -6.91 3.84
C ILE A 287 0.30 -6.66 4.59
N VAL A 288 1.17 -5.83 4.02
CA VAL A 288 2.40 -5.40 4.67
C VAL A 288 2.05 -4.31 5.68
N ARG A 289 2.38 -4.56 6.94
CA ARG A 289 2.09 -3.63 8.01
C ARG A 289 3.07 -2.46 8.00
N GLY A 290 2.55 -1.25 7.91
CA GLY A 290 3.27 -0.01 8.12
C GLY A 290 3.52 0.27 9.60
N GLU A 291 4.76 0.58 9.98
CA GLU A 291 5.16 0.92 11.35
C GLU A 291 5.18 2.44 11.55
N ASP A 292 5.74 3.14 10.58
CA ASP A 292 5.81 4.60 10.50
C ASP A 292 5.88 5.04 9.02
N LEU A 293 5.91 6.36 8.78
CA LEU A 293 5.95 6.93 7.42
C LEU A 293 7.20 6.50 6.64
N ASP A 294 8.37 6.49 7.27
CA ASP A 294 9.62 6.15 6.61
C ASP A 294 9.66 4.65 6.28
N HIS A 295 9.22 3.80 7.20
CA HIS A 295 9.09 2.36 6.95
C HIS A 295 8.14 2.09 5.78
N MET A 296 6.98 2.75 5.70
CA MET A 296 6.04 2.56 4.59
C MET A 296 6.64 2.99 3.25
N VAL A 297 7.35 4.10 3.22
CA VAL A 297 8.05 4.58 2.01
C VAL A 297 9.21 3.66 1.63
N ASP A 298 9.98 3.15 2.61
CA ASP A 298 11.06 2.18 2.38
C ASP A 298 10.53 0.89 1.74
N VAL A 299 9.44 0.35 2.28
CA VAL A 299 8.79 -0.85 1.75
C VAL A 299 8.19 -0.59 0.36
N ALA A 300 7.50 0.53 0.18
CA ALA A 300 6.95 0.93 -1.12
C ALA A 300 8.07 1.06 -2.18
N THR A 301 9.22 1.61 -1.79
CA THR A 301 10.40 1.70 -2.66
C THR A 301 10.87 0.32 -3.13
N ALA A 302 10.93 -0.67 -2.23
CA ALA A 302 11.29 -2.03 -2.63
C ALA A 302 10.27 -2.63 -3.62
N PHE A 303 8.98 -2.53 -3.35
CA PHE A 303 7.94 -3.04 -4.26
C PHE A 303 7.90 -2.30 -5.61
N ALA A 304 8.24 -1.00 -5.61
CA ALA A 304 8.22 -0.19 -6.82
C ALA A 304 9.33 -0.57 -7.82
N TYR A 305 10.50 -0.93 -7.32
CA TYR A 305 11.67 -1.21 -8.17
C TYR A 305 12.01 -2.68 -8.29
N CYS A 306 11.70 -3.50 -7.28
CA CYS A 306 12.19 -4.86 -7.18
C CYS A 306 11.19 -5.89 -7.70
N LYS A 307 11.71 -6.99 -8.25
CA LYS A 307 11.00 -8.26 -8.39
C LYS A 307 10.89 -8.93 -7.03
N LEU A 308 9.91 -9.83 -6.84
CA LEU A 308 9.81 -10.62 -5.63
C LEU A 308 10.93 -11.67 -5.59
N PRO A 309 11.70 -11.76 -4.51
CA PRO A 309 12.73 -12.78 -4.36
C PRO A 309 12.11 -14.17 -4.18
N LYS A 310 12.79 -15.22 -4.65
CA LYS A 310 12.34 -16.62 -4.51
C LYS A 310 12.51 -17.18 -3.10
N GLY A 311 13.29 -16.51 -2.24
CA GLY A 311 13.56 -16.94 -0.88
C GLY A 311 14.19 -15.81 -0.06
N ASN A 312 14.77 -16.14 1.08
CA ASN A 312 15.35 -15.20 2.04
C ASN A 312 16.89 -15.18 2.06
N ARG A 313 17.54 -15.71 1.02
CA ARG A 313 19.00 -15.83 0.92
C ARG A 313 19.58 -14.60 0.23
N VAL A 314 20.46 -13.90 0.93
CA VAL A 314 20.98 -12.57 0.50
C VAL A 314 22.49 -12.65 0.28
N ALA A 315 22.99 -12.03 -0.78
CA ALA A 315 24.41 -11.72 -0.96
C ALA A 315 24.68 -10.23 -0.69
N ILE A 316 25.77 -9.94 -0.02
CA ILE A 316 26.28 -8.58 0.19
C ILE A 316 27.55 -8.42 -0.66
N ILE A 317 27.64 -7.32 -1.42
CA ILE A 317 28.83 -6.89 -2.17
C ILE A 317 29.22 -5.49 -1.70
N THR A 318 30.44 -5.35 -1.22
CA THR A 318 30.90 -4.06 -0.65
C THR A 318 32.40 -3.86 -0.85
N GLY A 319 32.83 -2.59 -0.77
CA GLY A 319 34.23 -2.23 -0.60
C GLY A 319 34.58 -1.87 0.85
N SER A 320 33.70 -2.15 1.82
CA SER A 320 33.88 -1.79 3.25
C SER A 320 33.56 -2.97 4.16
N GLY A 321 34.59 -3.63 4.67
CA GLY A 321 34.45 -4.80 5.55
C GLY A 321 33.62 -4.51 6.81
N GLY A 322 33.80 -3.35 7.45
CA GLY A 322 33.02 -2.98 8.64
C GLY A 322 31.53 -2.86 8.36
N SER A 323 31.14 -2.27 7.22
CA SER A 323 29.73 -2.17 6.84
C SER A 323 29.14 -3.53 6.42
N ALA A 324 29.96 -4.44 5.88
CA ALA A 324 29.57 -5.80 5.57
C ALA A 324 29.15 -6.58 6.80
N VAL A 325 29.99 -6.56 7.86
CA VAL A 325 29.73 -7.25 9.13
C VAL A 325 28.46 -6.70 9.78
N TRP A 326 28.33 -5.38 9.87
CA TRP A 326 27.16 -4.76 10.48
C TRP A 326 25.86 -5.08 9.75
N MET A 327 25.87 -5.01 8.40
CA MET A 327 24.69 -5.38 7.60
C MET A 327 24.34 -6.86 7.76
N ALA A 328 25.32 -7.75 7.85
CA ALA A 328 25.09 -9.18 8.05
C ALA A 328 24.35 -9.46 9.36
N ASP A 329 24.73 -8.81 10.47
CA ASP A 329 24.04 -8.93 11.75
C ASP A 329 22.59 -8.43 11.66
N ILE A 330 22.37 -7.29 11.01
CA ILE A 330 21.04 -6.72 10.83
C ILE A 330 20.15 -7.64 9.97
N LEU A 331 20.66 -8.17 8.86
CA LEU A 331 19.91 -9.08 8.01
C LEU A 331 19.53 -10.36 8.76
N SER A 332 20.47 -10.93 9.51
CA SER A 332 20.24 -12.13 10.33
C SER A 332 19.17 -11.90 11.39
N ALA A 333 19.17 -10.73 12.06
CA ALA A 333 18.13 -10.35 13.01
C ALA A 333 16.72 -10.23 12.37
N HIS A 334 16.65 -10.00 11.06
CA HIS A 334 15.40 -9.98 10.29
C HIS A 334 15.06 -11.34 9.63
N GLY A 335 15.76 -12.43 10.00
CA GLY A 335 15.51 -13.77 9.47
C GLY A 335 15.90 -13.93 7.99
N LEU A 336 16.87 -13.14 7.53
CA LEU A 336 17.48 -13.26 6.22
C LEU A 336 18.80 -14.05 6.36
N GLU A 337 19.10 -14.88 5.37
CA GLU A 337 20.23 -15.82 5.40
C GLU A 337 21.35 -15.33 4.47
N LEU A 338 22.59 -15.53 4.85
CA LEU A 338 23.77 -15.20 4.05
C LEU A 338 24.57 -16.47 3.73
N PRO A 339 24.11 -17.31 2.82
CA PRO A 339 24.83 -18.55 2.49
C PRO A 339 26.14 -18.25 1.75
N VAL A 340 27.11 -19.12 1.91
CA VAL A 340 28.34 -19.09 1.13
C VAL A 340 28.02 -19.46 -0.31
N LEU A 341 28.60 -18.72 -1.27
CA LEU A 341 28.46 -18.96 -2.71
C LEU A 341 29.11 -20.29 -3.11
N GLU A 342 28.76 -20.80 -4.28
CA GLU A 342 29.39 -21.94 -4.93
C GLU A 342 30.89 -21.68 -5.15
N ASP A 343 31.70 -22.75 -5.06
CA ASP A 343 33.17 -22.65 -5.10
C ASP A 343 33.70 -22.09 -6.43
N ASP A 344 33.07 -22.45 -7.54
CA ASP A 344 33.44 -21.95 -8.87
C ASP A 344 33.14 -20.46 -9.04
N ILE A 345 32.01 -20.00 -8.47
CA ILE A 345 31.64 -18.57 -8.47
C ILE A 345 32.62 -17.79 -7.60
N ARG A 346 32.93 -18.28 -6.40
CA ARG A 346 33.91 -17.65 -5.50
C ARG A 346 35.30 -17.56 -6.15
N ALA A 347 35.75 -18.62 -6.82
CA ALA A 347 37.02 -18.61 -7.51
C ALA A 347 37.08 -17.58 -8.65
N LYS A 348 36.00 -17.44 -9.42
CA LYS A 348 35.89 -16.41 -10.47
C LYS A 348 35.88 -14.99 -9.89
N ILE A 349 35.21 -14.77 -8.77
CA ILE A 349 35.21 -13.47 -8.08
C ILE A 349 36.62 -13.16 -7.57
N MET A 350 37.26 -14.11 -6.87
CA MET A 350 38.61 -13.90 -6.34
C MET A 350 39.67 -13.65 -7.43
N ALA A 351 39.49 -14.19 -8.64
CA ALA A 351 40.38 -13.92 -9.77
C ALA A 351 40.38 -12.44 -10.21
N MET A 352 39.37 -11.66 -9.85
CA MET A 352 39.25 -10.23 -10.14
C MET A 352 39.65 -9.34 -8.95
N LEU A 353 39.92 -9.93 -7.78
CA LEU A 353 40.12 -9.21 -6.55
C LEU A 353 41.54 -9.41 -5.98
N PRO A 354 42.04 -8.49 -5.16
CA PRO A 354 43.33 -8.66 -4.51
C PRO A 354 43.28 -9.83 -3.48
N PRO A 355 44.43 -10.44 -3.15
CA PRO A 355 44.49 -11.62 -2.29
C PRO A 355 43.92 -11.44 -0.88
N TYR A 356 43.86 -10.20 -0.41
CA TYR A 356 43.29 -9.85 0.92
C TYR A 356 41.79 -9.56 0.89
N ALA A 357 41.14 -9.65 -0.26
CA ALA A 357 39.67 -9.57 -0.39
C ALA A 357 39.01 -10.88 0.05
N SER A 358 37.66 -10.87 0.17
CA SER A 358 36.88 -12.04 0.53
C SER A 358 35.67 -12.23 -0.39
N ALA A 359 35.50 -13.45 -0.91
CA ALA A 359 34.30 -13.84 -1.67
C ALA A 359 33.38 -14.79 -0.87
N LEU A 360 33.44 -14.82 0.46
CA LEU A 360 32.70 -15.75 1.31
C LEU A 360 31.22 -15.40 1.48
N ASN A 361 30.76 -14.24 1.24
CA ASN A 361 29.46 -13.64 1.59
C ASN A 361 29.34 -13.37 3.11
N PRO A 362 29.52 -12.11 3.49
CA PRO A 362 29.67 -10.90 2.63
C PRO A 362 30.90 -10.96 1.71
N ILE A 363 30.72 -10.48 0.46
CA ILE A 363 31.81 -10.29 -0.48
C ILE A 363 32.45 -8.94 -0.21
N ASP A 364 33.59 -8.93 0.47
CA ASP A 364 34.41 -7.74 0.68
C ASP A 364 35.42 -7.63 -0.46
N ALA A 365 35.06 -6.89 -1.48
CA ALA A 365 35.92 -6.67 -2.65
C ALA A 365 37.04 -5.64 -2.40
N THR A 366 37.05 -4.97 -1.27
CA THR A 366 37.87 -3.81 -0.93
C THR A 366 37.53 -2.53 -1.70
N ALA A 367 37.82 -1.38 -1.09
CA ALA A 367 37.56 -0.08 -1.73
C ALA A 367 38.35 0.12 -3.03
N GLN A 368 39.62 -0.37 -3.07
CA GLN A 368 40.48 -0.28 -4.23
C GLN A 368 39.89 -1.07 -5.40
N ALA A 369 39.57 -2.34 -5.19
CA ALA A 369 39.05 -3.19 -6.26
C ALA A 369 37.67 -2.72 -6.76
N ILE A 370 36.78 -2.22 -5.87
CA ILE A 370 35.54 -1.57 -6.32
C ILE A 370 35.86 -0.32 -7.16
N GLY A 371 36.94 0.41 -6.84
CA GLY A 371 37.41 1.53 -7.67
C GLY A 371 37.76 1.12 -9.11
N GLU A 372 38.46 0.01 -9.25
CA GLU A 372 39.02 -0.51 -10.50
C GLU A 372 38.04 -1.38 -11.29
N VAL A 373 37.42 -2.38 -10.63
CA VAL A 373 36.55 -3.39 -11.25
C VAL A 373 35.09 -2.93 -11.31
N GLY A 374 34.61 -2.20 -10.29
CA GLY A 374 33.20 -1.84 -10.12
C GLY A 374 32.37 -2.96 -9.50
N TYR A 375 31.05 -2.68 -9.37
CA TYR A 375 30.10 -3.66 -8.85
C TYR A 375 29.57 -4.62 -9.93
N ALA A 376 29.39 -4.15 -11.15
CA ALA A 376 28.68 -4.87 -12.20
C ALA A 376 29.28 -6.25 -12.54
N PRO A 377 30.61 -6.43 -12.69
CA PRO A 377 31.20 -7.75 -12.96
C PRO A 377 30.98 -8.74 -11.80
N ILE A 378 31.01 -8.26 -10.56
CA ILE A 378 30.79 -9.11 -9.38
C ILE A 378 29.31 -9.52 -9.32
N VAL A 379 28.39 -8.58 -9.53
CA VAL A 379 26.93 -8.85 -9.61
C VAL A 379 26.64 -9.87 -10.73
N GLU A 380 27.30 -9.77 -11.89
CA GLU A 380 27.13 -10.70 -13.01
C GLU A 380 27.49 -12.15 -12.63
N LEU A 381 28.45 -12.35 -11.75
CA LEU A 381 28.78 -13.67 -11.21
C LEU A 381 27.81 -14.12 -10.11
N VAL A 382 27.50 -13.23 -9.16
CA VAL A 382 26.62 -13.54 -8.02
C VAL A 382 25.21 -13.90 -8.48
N ARG A 383 24.67 -13.26 -9.52
CA ARG A 383 23.34 -13.57 -10.06
C ARG A 383 23.24 -14.99 -10.64
N GLN A 384 24.37 -15.65 -10.96
CA GLN A 384 24.39 -17.03 -11.44
C GLN A 384 24.25 -18.04 -10.31
N SER A 385 24.44 -17.62 -9.06
CA SER A 385 24.32 -18.48 -7.88
C SER A 385 22.87 -18.96 -7.70
N LYS A 386 22.69 -20.26 -7.48
CA LYS A 386 21.41 -20.87 -7.12
C LYS A 386 21.10 -20.73 -5.61
N ARG A 387 22.07 -20.23 -4.84
CA ARG A 387 21.98 -20.06 -3.39
C ARG A 387 21.56 -18.64 -3.01
N ILE A 388 21.41 -17.71 -3.94
CA ILE A 388 21.11 -16.29 -3.67
C ILE A 388 19.79 -15.88 -4.32
N ASP A 389 18.94 -15.23 -3.51
CA ASP A 389 17.63 -14.73 -3.91
C ASP A 389 17.58 -13.20 -4.02
N THR A 390 18.51 -12.49 -3.34
CA THR A 390 18.59 -11.02 -3.30
C THR A 390 20.05 -10.59 -3.24
N ILE A 391 20.38 -9.47 -3.88
CA ILE A 391 21.73 -8.89 -3.89
C ILE A 391 21.66 -7.49 -3.24
N ILE A 392 22.54 -7.24 -2.27
CA ILE A 392 22.73 -5.92 -1.65
C ILE A 392 24.09 -5.38 -2.05
N LEU A 393 24.10 -4.17 -2.56
CA LEU A 393 25.31 -3.37 -2.73
C LEU A 393 25.45 -2.42 -1.54
N ILE A 394 26.63 -2.34 -0.95
CA ILE A 394 26.91 -1.32 0.07
C ILE A 394 27.96 -0.38 -0.48
N ALA A 395 27.58 0.89 -0.66
CA ALA A 395 28.40 1.88 -1.35
C ALA A 395 28.32 3.27 -0.71
N SER A 396 29.29 4.12 -0.99
CA SER A 396 29.17 5.56 -0.73
C SER A 396 28.38 6.24 -1.86
N LEU A 397 27.40 7.05 -1.52
CA LEU A 397 26.62 7.91 -2.43
C LEU A 397 26.90 9.41 -2.21
N ALA A 398 28.02 9.75 -1.58
CA ALA A 398 28.41 11.14 -1.34
C ALA A 398 28.88 11.88 -2.61
N ASN A 399 29.32 11.13 -3.63
CA ASN A 399 29.80 11.71 -4.89
C ASN A 399 28.85 11.33 -6.03
N GLU A 400 28.14 12.32 -6.55
CA GLU A 400 27.10 12.11 -7.57
C GLU A 400 27.66 11.62 -8.92
N SER A 401 28.81 12.12 -9.38
CA SER A 401 29.39 11.72 -10.66
C SER A 401 29.84 10.25 -10.62
N THR A 402 30.45 9.83 -9.52
CA THR A 402 30.81 8.43 -9.30
C THR A 402 29.57 7.54 -9.23
N ALA A 403 28.52 7.98 -8.52
CA ALA A 403 27.26 7.24 -8.42
C ALA A 403 26.59 7.06 -9.80
N LYS A 404 26.51 8.12 -10.62
CA LYS A 404 25.97 8.05 -11.99
C LYS A 404 26.73 7.04 -12.84
N LYS A 405 28.06 7.10 -12.86
CA LYS A 405 28.90 6.14 -13.58
C LYS A 405 28.61 4.70 -13.13
N ARG A 406 28.53 4.45 -11.81
CA ARG A 406 28.25 3.12 -11.25
C ARG A 406 26.85 2.62 -11.59
N ALA A 407 25.85 3.51 -11.58
CA ALA A 407 24.49 3.17 -11.99
C ALA A 407 24.44 2.77 -13.48
N GLU A 408 25.12 3.53 -14.37
CA GLU A 408 25.23 3.21 -15.79
C GLU A 408 25.90 1.83 -16.01
N GLU A 409 26.98 1.53 -15.30
CA GLU A 409 27.67 0.23 -15.36
C GLU A 409 26.74 -0.93 -14.92
N LEU A 410 25.87 -0.69 -13.93
CA LEU A 410 24.94 -1.69 -13.41
C LEU A 410 23.69 -1.89 -14.29
N ALA A 411 23.30 -0.90 -15.08
CA ALA A 411 22.04 -0.90 -15.83
C ALA A 411 21.82 -2.21 -16.62
N GLY A 412 22.83 -2.66 -17.35
CA GLY A 412 22.74 -3.87 -18.16
C GLY A 412 22.55 -5.16 -17.35
N VAL A 413 23.22 -5.31 -16.21
CA VAL A 413 23.08 -6.49 -15.36
C VAL A 413 21.80 -6.42 -14.52
N ALA A 414 21.42 -5.26 -14.04
CA ALA A 414 20.18 -5.05 -13.29
C ALA A 414 18.94 -5.42 -14.14
N ALA A 415 18.93 -5.03 -15.41
CA ALA A 415 17.83 -5.35 -16.32
C ALA A 415 17.67 -6.87 -16.58
N ARG A 416 18.77 -7.63 -16.55
CA ARG A 416 18.78 -9.08 -16.86
C ARG A 416 18.64 -9.97 -15.63
N THR A 417 18.80 -9.42 -14.41
CA THR A 417 18.77 -10.25 -13.22
C THR A 417 17.35 -10.53 -12.73
N GLU A 418 17.12 -11.77 -12.26
CA GLU A 418 15.86 -12.15 -11.61
C GLU A 418 15.87 -11.81 -10.11
N GLN A 419 17.05 -11.81 -9.50
CA GLN A 419 17.20 -11.40 -8.10
C GLN A 419 17.06 -9.88 -7.99
N PRO A 420 16.28 -9.34 -7.05
CA PRO A 420 16.29 -7.92 -6.76
C PRO A 420 17.68 -7.45 -6.30
N ILE A 421 18.10 -6.30 -6.81
CA ILE A 421 19.32 -5.61 -6.39
C ILE A 421 18.90 -4.37 -5.61
N LEU A 422 19.39 -4.21 -4.39
CA LEU A 422 19.18 -3.03 -3.56
C LEU A 422 20.53 -2.42 -3.19
N LEU A 423 20.55 -1.11 -2.95
CA LEU A 423 21.75 -0.43 -2.49
C LEU A 423 21.51 0.16 -1.09
N SER A 424 22.45 -0.09 -0.17
CA SER A 424 22.51 0.59 1.12
C SER A 424 23.74 1.49 1.16
N THR A 425 23.57 2.78 1.48
CA THR A 425 24.70 3.69 1.61
C THR A 425 25.13 3.86 3.08
N TYR A 426 26.44 3.95 3.30
CA TYR A 426 27.02 4.31 4.61
C TYR A 426 27.40 5.78 4.71
N THR A 427 27.14 6.57 3.66
CA THR A 427 27.37 8.02 3.66
C THR A 427 26.05 8.76 3.45
N THR A 428 26.05 10.07 3.68
CA THR A 428 24.94 10.91 3.22
C THR A 428 24.86 10.84 1.71
N ALA A 429 23.69 10.45 1.19
CA ALA A 429 23.44 10.38 -0.26
C ALA A 429 23.06 11.75 -0.80
N THR A 430 23.51 12.08 -2.02
CA THR A 430 22.95 13.20 -2.77
C THR A 430 21.67 12.75 -3.50
N PRO A 431 20.66 13.64 -3.68
CA PRO A 431 19.45 13.29 -4.44
C PRO A 431 19.75 12.79 -5.86
N GLY A 432 20.71 13.42 -6.56
CA GLY A 432 21.12 12.98 -7.89
C GLY A 432 21.78 11.60 -7.91
N ALA A 433 22.52 11.22 -6.86
CA ALA A 433 23.08 9.87 -6.74
C ALA A 433 21.97 8.82 -6.54
N MET A 434 21.00 9.09 -5.67
CA MET A 434 19.86 8.20 -5.46
C MET A 434 19.02 8.05 -6.73
N GLY A 435 18.73 9.17 -7.41
CA GLY A 435 17.97 9.19 -8.67
C GLY A 435 18.65 8.39 -9.78
N ALA A 436 19.99 8.43 -9.89
CA ALA A 436 20.73 7.66 -10.90
C ALA A 436 20.55 6.13 -10.73
N PHE A 437 20.60 5.62 -9.50
CA PHE A 437 20.36 4.20 -9.24
C PHE A 437 18.88 3.84 -9.40
N ALA A 438 17.96 4.71 -8.98
CA ALA A 438 16.52 4.52 -9.17
C ALA A 438 16.17 4.39 -10.67
N ALA A 439 16.79 5.20 -11.54
CA ALA A 439 16.57 5.15 -12.99
C ALA A 439 16.96 3.80 -13.63
N VAL A 440 17.88 3.06 -13.01
CA VAL A 440 18.28 1.72 -13.46
C VAL A 440 17.62 0.58 -12.65
N GLY A 441 16.59 0.89 -11.86
CA GLY A 441 15.81 -0.09 -11.10
C GLY A 441 16.49 -0.59 -9.83
N VAL A 442 17.47 0.14 -9.28
CA VAL A 442 18.17 -0.20 -8.04
C VAL A 442 17.80 0.80 -6.94
N PRO A 443 16.88 0.45 -6.04
CA PRO A 443 16.48 1.33 -4.96
C PRO A 443 17.58 1.54 -3.93
N CYS A 444 17.69 2.78 -3.43
CA CYS A 444 18.71 3.19 -2.47
C CYS A 444 18.12 3.41 -1.07
N TYR A 445 18.84 2.91 -0.05
CA TYR A 445 18.48 3.03 1.36
C TYR A 445 19.59 3.75 2.14
N THR A 446 19.21 4.75 2.93
CA THR A 446 20.13 5.52 3.76
C THR A 446 20.32 4.93 5.16
N ALA A 447 19.58 3.89 5.51
CA ALA A 447 19.71 3.16 6.76
C ALA A 447 19.69 1.64 6.50
N MET A 448 20.64 0.91 7.07
CA MET A 448 20.74 -0.55 6.93
C MET A 448 19.50 -1.30 7.43
N PRO A 449 18.91 -0.96 8.61
CA PRO A 449 17.67 -1.60 9.06
C PRO A 449 16.50 -1.40 8.09
N SER A 450 16.40 -0.24 7.44
CA SER A 450 15.38 0.04 6.43
C SER A 450 15.49 -0.91 5.23
N CYS A 451 16.73 -1.11 4.73
CA CYS A 451 17.00 -2.06 3.65
C CYS A 451 16.59 -3.49 4.04
N ALA A 452 16.97 -3.95 5.24
CA ALA A 452 16.64 -5.28 5.74
C ALA A 452 15.11 -5.50 5.87
N ARG A 453 14.39 -4.53 6.46
CA ARG A 453 12.92 -4.58 6.57
C ARG A 453 12.24 -4.60 5.20
N ALA A 454 12.73 -3.82 4.25
CA ALA A 454 12.20 -3.78 2.90
C ALA A 454 12.37 -5.14 2.19
N ILE A 455 13.55 -5.78 2.30
CA ILE A 455 13.78 -7.12 1.76
C ILE A 455 12.87 -8.15 2.46
N ARG A 456 12.74 -8.06 3.78
CA ARG A 456 11.85 -8.95 4.53
C ARG A 456 10.41 -8.85 4.04
N ALA A 457 9.93 -7.64 3.78
CA ALA A 457 8.58 -7.41 3.23
C ALA A 457 8.40 -8.05 1.85
N LEU A 458 9.39 -7.93 0.95
CA LEU A 458 9.36 -8.59 -0.36
C LEU A 458 9.29 -10.12 -0.22
N VAL A 459 10.12 -10.71 0.65
CA VAL A 459 10.16 -12.16 0.92
C VAL A 459 8.81 -12.65 1.47
N ASP A 460 8.26 -11.96 2.45
CA ASP A 460 6.98 -12.34 3.07
C ASP A 460 5.82 -12.26 2.09
N TYR A 461 5.80 -11.22 1.27
CA TYR A 461 4.78 -11.07 0.22
C TYR A 461 4.96 -12.12 -0.90
N GLY A 462 6.19 -12.46 -1.28
CA GLY A 462 6.47 -13.54 -2.23
C GLY A 462 5.93 -14.89 -1.73
N ARG A 463 6.22 -15.25 -0.48
CA ARG A 463 5.68 -16.45 0.18
C ARG A 463 4.15 -16.45 0.27
N PHE A 464 3.57 -15.29 0.50
CA PHE A 464 2.12 -15.12 0.50
C PHE A 464 1.53 -15.39 -0.90
N GLN A 465 2.11 -14.84 -1.96
CA GLN A 465 1.66 -15.06 -3.34
C GLN A 465 1.77 -16.53 -3.75
N GLU A 466 2.85 -17.23 -3.40
CA GLU A 466 2.98 -18.68 -3.60
C GLU A 466 1.88 -19.47 -2.87
N ARG A 467 1.53 -19.06 -1.65
CA ARG A 467 0.44 -19.70 -0.88
C ARG A 467 -0.91 -19.51 -1.55
N ILE A 468 -1.21 -18.32 -2.11
CA ILE A 468 -2.43 -18.07 -2.88
C ILE A 468 -2.46 -18.96 -4.12
N ALA A 469 -1.38 -19.01 -4.89
CA ALA A 469 -1.29 -19.82 -6.11
C ALA A 469 -1.53 -21.31 -5.80
N ARG A 470 -0.95 -21.82 -4.73
CA ARG A 470 -1.18 -23.22 -4.27
C ARG A 470 -2.63 -23.46 -3.85
N ARG A 471 -3.26 -22.50 -3.17
CA ARG A 471 -4.69 -22.60 -2.80
C ARG A 471 -5.61 -22.59 -4.02
N ALA A 472 -5.32 -21.74 -5.00
CA ALA A 472 -6.10 -21.70 -6.24
C ALA A 472 -5.95 -22.99 -7.08
N ALA A 473 -4.78 -23.67 -6.99
CA ALA A 473 -4.54 -24.95 -7.63
C ALA A 473 -5.09 -26.14 -6.85
N ALA A 474 -5.44 -25.97 -5.56
CA ALA A 474 -6.04 -27.03 -4.75
C ALA A 474 -7.48 -27.28 -5.24
N ALA A 475 -7.82 -28.56 -5.39
CA ALA A 475 -9.17 -28.94 -5.81
C ALA A 475 -10.22 -28.37 -4.84
N GLU A 476 -11.27 -27.78 -5.39
CA GLU A 476 -12.42 -27.39 -4.58
C GLU A 476 -13.06 -28.63 -3.94
N THR A 477 -13.50 -28.49 -2.68
CA THR A 477 -14.28 -29.53 -2.02
C THR A 477 -15.51 -29.85 -2.88
N PRO A 478 -15.72 -31.13 -3.30
CA PRO A 478 -16.86 -31.48 -4.14
C PRO A 478 -18.19 -31.01 -3.54
N ALA A 479 -19.15 -30.63 -4.37
CA ALA A 479 -20.45 -30.14 -3.90
C ALA A 479 -21.15 -31.13 -2.96
N ALA A 480 -21.13 -32.41 -3.29
CA ALA A 480 -21.68 -33.47 -2.46
C ALA A 480 -21.03 -33.56 -1.07
N ALA A 481 -19.72 -33.30 -0.97
CA ALA A 481 -19.03 -33.26 0.32
C ALA A 481 -19.46 -32.03 1.14
N ARG A 482 -19.65 -30.87 0.50
CA ARG A 482 -20.18 -29.66 1.15
C ARG A 482 -21.60 -29.86 1.70
N GLU A 483 -22.45 -30.52 0.93
CA GLU A 483 -23.83 -30.87 1.35
C GLU A 483 -23.83 -31.85 2.51
N ALA A 484 -23.00 -32.89 2.47
CA ALA A 484 -22.87 -33.86 3.57
C ALA A 484 -22.35 -33.19 4.86
N VAL A 485 -21.39 -32.27 4.75
CA VAL A 485 -20.88 -31.47 5.89
C VAL A 485 -21.99 -30.58 6.45
N ALA A 486 -22.71 -29.85 5.60
CA ALA A 486 -23.80 -28.99 6.03
C ALA A 486 -24.92 -29.80 6.74
N ALA A 487 -25.28 -30.97 6.20
CA ALA A 487 -26.25 -31.86 6.83
C ALA A 487 -25.76 -32.36 8.22
N GLY A 488 -24.48 -32.76 8.31
CA GLY A 488 -23.87 -33.18 9.59
C GLY A 488 -23.83 -32.09 10.64
N LEU A 489 -23.50 -30.85 10.23
CA LEU A 489 -23.51 -29.69 11.13
C LEU A 489 -24.92 -29.31 11.59
N ASN A 490 -25.90 -29.33 10.68
CA ASN A 490 -27.29 -28.99 11.01
C ASN A 490 -27.95 -30.04 11.93
N ALA A 491 -27.56 -31.31 11.82
CA ALA A 491 -28.06 -32.39 12.66
C ALA A 491 -27.49 -32.39 14.09
N ALA A 492 -26.38 -31.69 14.32
CA ALA A 492 -25.60 -31.77 15.56
C ALA A 492 -26.09 -30.84 16.70
N GLY A 493 -27.00 -29.90 16.43
CA GLY A 493 -27.39 -28.89 17.42
C GLY A 493 -26.25 -27.96 17.82
N ALA A 494 -26.12 -27.67 19.13
CA ALA A 494 -25.13 -26.70 19.64
C ALA A 494 -23.68 -27.22 19.66
N ALA A 495 -23.45 -28.52 19.62
CA ALA A 495 -22.12 -29.14 19.64
C ALA A 495 -22.10 -30.49 18.91
N LEU A 496 -20.99 -30.77 18.24
CA LEU A 496 -20.69 -32.07 17.66
C LEU A 496 -20.07 -33.00 18.71
N THR A 497 -20.45 -34.29 18.70
CA THR A 497 -19.67 -35.30 19.37
C THR A 497 -18.34 -35.51 18.65
N GLU A 498 -17.32 -36.04 19.31
CA GLU A 498 -16.02 -36.35 18.69
C GLU A 498 -16.19 -37.21 17.43
N HIS A 499 -16.98 -38.26 17.50
CA HIS A 499 -17.28 -39.15 16.38
C HIS A 499 -17.91 -38.41 15.21
N ALA A 500 -18.93 -37.55 15.46
CA ALA A 500 -19.59 -36.77 14.43
C ALA A 500 -18.63 -35.71 13.83
N ALA A 501 -17.80 -35.07 14.66
CA ALA A 501 -16.78 -34.12 14.19
C ALA A 501 -15.76 -34.79 13.25
N LYS A 502 -15.27 -35.98 13.61
CA LYS A 502 -14.38 -36.77 12.75
C LYS A 502 -15.03 -37.18 11.43
N ALA A 503 -16.32 -37.47 11.42
CA ALA A 503 -17.05 -37.78 10.20
C ALA A 503 -17.11 -36.54 9.25
N VAL A 504 -17.37 -35.37 9.80
CA VAL A 504 -17.34 -34.09 9.07
C VAL A 504 -15.94 -33.83 8.50
N LEU A 505 -14.89 -33.97 9.32
CA LEU A 505 -13.49 -33.73 8.92
C LEU A 505 -13.02 -34.70 7.81
N ALA A 506 -13.54 -35.92 7.76
CA ALA A 506 -13.21 -36.89 6.71
C ALA A 506 -13.59 -36.39 5.31
N HIS A 507 -14.66 -35.59 5.16
CA HIS A 507 -15.04 -34.99 3.88
C HIS A 507 -14.01 -33.98 3.35
N TYR A 508 -13.12 -33.46 4.22
CA TYR A 508 -12.00 -32.59 3.87
C TYR A 508 -10.67 -33.35 3.70
N GLY A 509 -10.72 -34.69 3.62
CA GLY A 509 -9.53 -35.53 3.45
C GLY A 509 -8.67 -35.68 4.71
N ILE A 510 -9.15 -35.24 5.87
CA ILE A 510 -8.45 -35.43 7.14
C ILE A 510 -8.59 -36.91 7.52
N LYS A 511 -7.45 -37.61 7.58
CA LYS A 511 -7.42 -39.01 7.95
C LYS A 511 -7.83 -39.19 9.41
N ARG A 512 -8.71 -40.13 9.68
CA ARG A 512 -9.12 -40.55 11.02
C ARG A 512 -8.71 -42.00 11.26
N PRO A 513 -8.44 -42.39 12.53
CA PRO A 513 -8.29 -43.80 12.86
C PRO A 513 -9.63 -44.54 12.59
N PRO A 514 -9.58 -45.85 12.33
CA PRO A 514 -10.78 -46.65 12.30
C PRO A 514 -11.48 -46.59 13.67
N GLU A 515 -12.72 -46.19 13.71
CA GLU A 515 -13.52 -46.10 14.93
C GLU A 515 -14.97 -46.49 14.68
N GLU A 516 -15.59 -47.03 15.68
CA GLU A 516 -16.98 -47.47 15.66
C GLU A 516 -17.68 -47.15 16.99
N LEU A 517 -18.89 -46.61 16.90
CA LEU A 517 -19.67 -46.31 18.09
C LEU A 517 -20.37 -47.56 18.55
N ALA A 518 -20.10 -48.00 19.76
CA ALA A 518 -20.70 -49.19 20.36
C ALA A 518 -21.73 -48.81 21.43
N ALA A 519 -22.92 -49.40 21.37
CA ALA A 519 -24.01 -49.14 22.33
C ALA A 519 -23.97 -50.02 23.58
N GLY A 520 -22.94 -50.84 23.73
CA GLY A 520 -22.76 -51.74 24.90
C GLY A 520 -21.56 -52.65 24.71
N GLU A 521 -21.29 -53.49 25.72
CA GLU A 521 -20.10 -54.33 25.79
C GLU A 521 -19.98 -55.31 24.62
N ASP A 522 -21.01 -56.04 24.28
CA ASP A 522 -21.00 -56.98 23.15
C ASP A 522 -20.73 -56.31 21.81
N ALA A 523 -21.32 -55.13 21.61
CA ALA A 523 -21.10 -54.31 20.41
C ALA A 523 -19.66 -53.79 20.36
N ALA A 524 -19.08 -53.40 21.47
CA ALA A 524 -17.68 -52.97 21.58
C ALA A 524 -16.71 -54.10 21.25
N VAL A 525 -16.95 -55.30 21.77
CA VAL A 525 -16.15 -56.48 21.45
C VAL A 525 -16.23 -56.85 19.95
N ALA A 526 -17.41 -56.76 19.37
CA ALA A 526 -17.60 -57.01 17.95
C ALA A 526 -16.90 -55.95 17.07
N ALA A 527 -16.96 -54.68 17.47
CA ALA A 527 -16.25 -53.57 16.79
C ALA A 527 -14.73 -53.74 16.89
N ALA A 528 -14.20 -54.07 18.08
CA ALA A 528 -12.77 -54.33 18.29
C ALA A 528 -12.23 -55.43 17.38
N ARG A 529 -13.00 -56.53 17.22
CA ARG A 529 -12.62 -57.62 16.30
C ARG A 529 -12.59 -57.19 14.84
N ARG A 530 -13.46 -56.26 14.40
CA ARG A 530 -13.45 -55.72 13.04
C ARG A 530 -12.31 -54.76 12.78
N ILE A 531 -11.94 -53.94 13.75
CA ILE A 531 -10.88 -52.93 13.63
C ILE A 531 -9.47 -53.58 13.53
N SER A 532 -9.31 -54.84 13.98
CA SER A 532 -8.07 -55.62 13.87
C SER A 532 -6.80 -54.88 14.31
N GLY A 533 -6.67 -54.57 15.61
CA GLY A 533 -5.52 -53.92 16.20
C GLY A 533 -5.78 -53.59 17.68
N PRO A 534 -4.82 -53.01 18.40
CA PRO A 534 -5.08 -52.47 19.73
C PRO A 534 -6.17 -51.43 19.68
N VAL A 535 -7.23 -51.59 20.47
CA VAL A 535 -8.35 -50.64 20.61
C VAL A 535 -8.38 -50.10 22.02
N ALA A 536 -8.80 -48.82 22.18
CA ALA A 536 -9.00 -48.15 23.43
C ALA A 536 -10.49 -47.83 23.66
#